data_82f53e61ad74c65bd88dd1e49d79dcb9
#
_entry.id   82f53e61ad74c65bd88dd1e49d79dcb9
#
_cell.length_a   1.000
_cell.length_b   1.000
_cell.length_c   1.000
_cell.angle_alpha   90.00
_cell.angle_beta   90.00
_cell.angle_gamma   90.00
#
_symmetry.space_group_name_H-M   'P 1'
#
loop_
_entity.id
_entity.type
_entity.pdbx_description
1 polymer ?
#
loop_
_entity_poly.entity_id
_entity_poly.type
_entity_poly.pdbx_seq_one_letter_code
_entity_poly.pdbx_strand_id
1 'polypeptide(L)'
;MNQFINLMNNWGHTKFKTIFGFNFLFFILTMSSISLAKSPIEGEWMIVLNGKKAQIDNSIIIGAPSDNKAPIMGQFSIKKLNGEWLGHVEGGPVPVKINDNLIEIIIDSRDLAGFSFNRRLTGTFLNSEMTGTFTIEGATELPEPGGDWIATRVTPKKTGLPPAPQDMTGIWTPAPGMDFRKYSMDLTDKAKLWHKDYLDHYDQPNVRCVSPGIVAMVAWGAYPFEILESKNKYSFLYEVDSEVRRIFKDSRHPPEYYPTSSMGFSNGRWDGNNLIIDTQLLEGNVRDFRGEPISEEAKMNEIYTLSEDGNSLYGVITLIDPDNYKKPPIRRRKWVRNPDTVIYPYECDPDSFYRQMYNEDKIDMYFDRAQRRQID
;
A
#
# COMPACT_ATOMS: atom_id res chain seq x y z
N MET A 1 -56.57 -0.98 14.35
CA MET A 1 -57.60 0.05 13.97
C MET A 1 -57.37 0.33 12.49
N ASN A 2 -57.96 -0.56 11.65
CA ASN A 2 -59.24 -0.39 10.91
C ASN A 2 -59.18 0.84 10.00
N GLN A 3 -59.23 0.59 8.79
CA GLN A 3 -60.17 0.49 7.64
C GLN A 3 -59.59 1.34 6.52
N PHE A 4 -59.58 1.00 5.26
CA PHE A 4 -60.65 0.60 4.35
C PHE A 4 -60.17 -0.26 3.20
N ILE A 5 -60.85 -1.30 3.05
CA ILE A 5 -61.08 -2.31 2.06
C ILE A 5 -62.08 -1.81 1.00
N ASN A 6 -61.91 -2.27 -0.24
CA ASN A 6 -62.91 -2.54 -1.29
C ASN A 6 -63.67 -1.44 -2.03
N LEU A 7 -63.60 -1.60 -3.34
CA LEU A 7 -64.77 -1.75 -4.25
C LEU A 7 -64.20 -2.10 -5.65
N MET A 8 -64.19 -3.32 -6.01
CA MET A 8 -65.11 -4.26 -6.69
C MET A 8 -65.82 -3.77 -7.94
N ASN A 9 -65.42 -4.39 -9.03
CA ASN A 9 -66.19 -5.17 -10.01
C ASN A 9 -67.32 -4.57 -10.81
N ASN A 10 -67.21 -4.92 -12.08
CA ASN A 10 -68.25 -5.34 -13.02
C ASN A 10 -68.83 -4.31 -14.00
N TRP A 11 -68.75 -4.74 -15.20
CA TRP A 11 -69.76 -4.87 -16.31
C TRP A 11 -69.03 -4.64 -17.62
N GLY A 12 -69.06 -5.38 -18.69
CA GLY A 12 -70.05 -6.33 -19.17
C GLY A 12 -69.81 -6.38 -20.70
N HIS A 13 -69.92 -7.54 -21.25
CA HIS A 13 -69.80 -7.84 -22.68
C HIS A 13 -70.65 -6.99 -23.59
N THR A 14 -70.10 -6.52 -24.73
CA THR A 14 -70.85 -6.48 -25.99
C THR A 14 -69.88 -6.63 -27.20
N LYS A 15 -70.18 -7.59 -28.04
CA LYS A 15 -69.52 -7.82 -29.31
C LYS A 15 -70.01 -6.76 -30.32
N PHE A 16 -69.08 -6.18 -31.10
CA PHE A 16 -69.39 -5.74 -32.46
C PHE A 16 -68.22 -6.06 -33.41
N LYS A 17 -68.52 -6.83 -34.43
CA LYS A 17 -67.68 -7.03 -35.64
C LYS A 17 -67.91 -5.82 -36.55
N THR A 18 -66.86 -5.29 -37.13
CA THR A 18 -66.80 -4.97 -38.57
C THR A 18 -65.44 -4.32 -38.90
N ILE A 19 -64.67 -4.97 -39.69
CA ILE A 19 -63.91 -4.69 -40.88
C ILE A 19 -63.68 -3.17 -41.16
N PHE A 20 -62.41 -2.75 -41.07
CA PHE A 20 -61.80 -1.91 -42.11
C PHE A 20 -60.26 -2.02 -41.99
N GLY A 21 -59.62 -2.45 -43.07
CA GLY A 21 -58.17 -2.52 -43.17
C GLY A 21 -57.58 -1.11 -43.27
N PHE A 22 -56.60 -0.87 -42.43
CA PHE A 22 -55.64 0.22 -42.62
C PHE A 22 -54.27 -0.36 -42.38
N ASN A 23 -53.51 -0.48 -43.49
CA ASN A 23 -52.08 -0.75 -43.44
C ASN A 23 -51.37 0.42 -42.74
N PHE A 24 -51.06 0.23 -41.47
CA PHE A 24 -50.13 1.10 -40.77
C PHE A 24 -48.73 0.51 -40.92
N LEU A 25 -47.99 1.04 -41.87
CA LEU A 25 -46.59 0.78 -42.06
C LEU A 25 -45.87 1.34 -40.80
N PHE A 26 -45.57 0.48 -39.85
CA PHE A 26 -44.74 0.82 -38.70
C PHE A 26 -43.29 1.01 -39.17
N PHE A 27 -42.94 2.25 -39.47
CA PHE A 27 -41.54 2.65 -39.62
C PHE A 27 -40.86 2.54 -38.25
N ILE A 28 -40.25 1.38 -37.97
CA ILE A 28 -39.31 1.23 -36.82
C ILE A 28 -38.10 2.05 -37.22
N LEU A 29 -38.05 3.30 -36.74
CA LEU A 29 -36.81 4.03 -36.65
C LEU A 29 -35.95 3.31 -35.64
N THR A 30 -35.09 2.41 -36.14
CA THR A 30 -33.93 1.96 -35.40
C THR A 30 -33.04 3.18 -35.18
N MET A 31 -33.19 3.84 -34.05
CA MET A 31 -32.17 4.72 -33.54
C MET A 31 -30.96 3.84 -33.24
N SER A 32 -30.11 3.68 -34.22
CA SER A 32 -28.76 3.22 -34.01
C SER A 32 -28.14 4.23 -33.06
N SER A 33 -28.02 3.87 -31.79
CA SER A 33 -27.16 4.57 -30.87
C SER A 33 -25.77 4.54 -31.46
N ILE A 34 -25.37 5.63 -32.12
CA ILE A 34 -23.98 5.85 -32.50
C ILE A 34 -23.21 5.89 -31.20
N SER A 35 -22.71 4.76 -30.80
CA SER A 35 -21.66 4.70 -29.78
C SER A 35 -20.50 5.48 -30.36
N LEU A 36 -20.36 6.76 -29.98
CA LEU A 36 -19.15 7.52 -30.28
C LEU A 36 -17.98 6.70 -29.72
N ALA A 37 -17.17 6.18 -30.62
CA ALA A 37 -15.97 5.44 -30.22
C ALA A 37 -15.16 6.33 -29.29
N LYS A 38 -14.93 5.84 -28.08
CA LYS A 38 -14.16 6.54 -27.07
C LYS A 38 -12.77 6.81 -27.64
N SER A 39 -12.27 8.04 -27.51
CA SER A 39 -10.92 8.35 -27.95
C SER A 39 -9.89 7.44 -27.26
N PRO A 40 -8.88 6.95 -27.97
CA PRO A 40 -7.88 6.07 -27.37
C PRO A 40 -7.13 6.71 -26.18
N ILE A 41 -7.16 8.04 -26.05
CA ILE A 41 -6.54 8.75 -24.92
C ILE A 41 -7.45 8.83 -23.69
N GLU A 42 -8.76 8.67 -23.85
CA GLU A 42 -9.69 8.69 -22.73
C GLU A 42 -9.50 7.48 -21.82
N GLY A 43 -9.41 7.69 -20.52
CA GLY A 43 -9.33 6.62 -19.53
C GLY A 43 -8.54 6.99 -18.29
N GLU A 44 -8.21 5.97 -17.53
CA GLU A 44 -7.41 6.07 -16.33
C GLU A 44 -5.95 5.76 -16.65
N TRP A 45 -5.05 6.54 -16.08
CA TRP A 45 -3.62 6.50 -16.35
C TRP A 45 -2.82 6.53 -15.05
N MET A 46 -1.78 5.75 -14.98
CA MET A 46 -0.74 5.86 -13.96
C MET A 46 0.38 6.71 -14.53
N ILE A 47 0.66 7.84 -13.90
CA ILE A 47 1.75 8.74 -14.27
C ILE A 47 2.93 8.56 -13.31
N VAL A 48 4.12 8.65 -13.87
CA VAL A 48 5.39 8.63 -13.15
C VAL A 48 6.19 9.85 -13.59
N LEU A 49 6.56 10.71 -12.64
CA LEU A 49 7.39 11.88 -12.86
C LEU A 49 8.80 11.60 -12.35
N ASN A 50 9.79 11.64 -13.23
CA ASN A 50 11.21 11.48 -12.90
C ASN A 50 11.89 12.85 -12.90
N GLY A 51 12.05 13.43 -11.73
CA GLY A 51 12.76 14.70 -11.57
C GLY A 51 14.26 14.56 -11.92
N LYS A 52 14.83 15.58 -12.56
CA LYS A 52 16.29 15.68 -12.68
C LYS A 52 16.82 16.06 -11.30
N LYS A 53 17.83 15.32 -10.81
CA LYS A 53 18.48 15.64 -9.54
C LYS A 53 18.96 17.08 -9.56
N ALA A 54 18.38 17.94 -8.74
CA ALA A 54 19.06 19.13 -8.31
C ALA A 54 20.12 18.72 -7.28
N GLN A 55 21.33 19.17 -7.43
CA GLN A 55 22.27 19.17 -6.33
C GLN A 55 21.68 20.08 -5.25
N ILE A 56 21.08 19.49 -4.24
CA ILE A 56 20.63 20.23 -3.06
C ILE A 56 21.89 20.47 -2.26
N ASP A 57 22.38 21.70 -2.34
CA ASP A 57 23.44 22.18 -1.50
C ASP A 57 22.87 22.32 -0.09
N ASN A 58 23.15 21.33 0.77
CA ASN A 58 23.02 21.29 2.24
C ASN A 58 21.78 21.92 2.92
N SER A 59 20.71 22.23 2.23
CA SER A 59 19.48 22.67 2.88
C SER A 59 18.64 21.46 3.29
N ILE A 60 18.52 21.27 4.59
CA ILE A 60 17.67 20.27 5.23
C ILE A 60 16.21 20.61 4.90
N ILE A 61 15.65 19.95 3.91
CA ILE A 61 14.19 19.89 3.78
C ILE A 61 13.72 18.79 4.74
N ILE A 62 13.16 19.24 5.88
CA ILE A 62 12.58 18.33 6.87
C ILE A 62 11.52 17.48 6.19
N GLY A 63 11.74 16.17 6.14
CA GLY A 63 10.79 15.19 5.63
C GLY A 63 11.01 14.68 4.20
N ALA A 64 12.02 15.18 3.46
CA ALA A 64 12.44 14.53 2.23
C ALA A 64 13.67 13.64 2.52
N PRO A 65 13.61 12.33 2.28
CA PRO A 65 14.80 11.49 2.35
C PRO A 65 15.83 12.05 1.37
N SER A 66 17.04 12.35 1.83
CA SER A 66 18.12 12.97 1.05
C SER A 66 18.55 12.15 -0.18
N ASP A 67 18.15 10.89 -0.24
CA ASP A 67 18.47 9.92 -1.29
C ASP A 67 17.25 9.38 -2.04
N ASN A 68 16.06 9.91 -1.80
CA ASN A 68 14.86 9.35 -2.40
C ASN A 68 14.84 9.62 -3.91
N LYS A 69 15.37 8.66 -4.67
CA LYS A 69 15.28 8.59 -6.13
C LYS A 69 13.90 8.12 -6.59
N ALA A 70 12.97 7.89 -5.66
CA ALA A 70 11.66 7.40 -6.01
C ALA A 70 10.93 8.45 -6.84
N PRO A 71 10.46 8.08 -8.03
CA PRO A 71 9.68 8.98 -8.86
C PRO A 71 8.37 9.32 -8.17
N ILE A 72 7.84 10.51 -8.42
CA ILE A 72 6.49 10.87 -7.99
C ILE A 72 5.51 10.08 -8.86
N MET A 73 4.64 9.33 -8.22
CA MET A 73 3.64 8.51 -8.90
C MET A 73 2.24 9.00 -8.53
N GLY A 74 1.36 9.01 -9.51
CA GLY A 74 -0.03 9.36 -9.30
C GLY A 74 -0.94 8.73 -10.34
N GLN A 75 -2.23 8.69 -10.03
CA GLN A 75 -3.26 8.27 -10.96
C GLN A 75 -3.99 9.51 -11.47
N PHE A 76 -4.23 9.57 -12.77
CA PHE A 76 -5.06 10.60 -13.35
C PHE A 76 -6.02 10.05 -14.40
N SER A 77 -7.10 10.75 -14.65
CA SER A 77 -8.04 10.39 -15.69
C SER A 77 -8.17 11.48 -16.73
N ILE A 78 -8.41 11.08 -17.98
CA ILE A 78 -8.73 11.99 -19.09
C ILE A 78 -10.11 11.59 -19.65
N LYS A 79 -10.98 12.59 -19.79
CA LYS A 79 -12.31 12.42 -20.39
C LYS A 79 -12.58 13.57 -21.35
N LYS A 80 -13.39 13.32 -22.37
CA LYS A 80 -13.92 14.36 -23.24
C LYS A 80 -15.36 14.65 -22.84
N LEU A 81 -15.65 15.87 -22.42
CA LEU A 81 -16.97 16.30 -22.02
C LEU A 81 -17.38 17.51 -22.85
N ASN A 82 -18.52 17.46 -23.55
CA ASN A 82 -19.04 18.53 -24.38
C ASN A 82 -18.03 19.07 -25.42
N GLY A 83 -17.15 18.21 -25.92
CA GLY A 83 -16.11 18.58 -26.89
C GLY A 83 -14.80 19.06 -26.29
N GLU A 84 -14.75 19.33 -25.00
CA GLU A 84 -13.56 19.77 -24.29
C GLU A 84 -12.89 18.61 -23.54
N TRP A 85 -11.55 18.67 -23.43
CA TRP A 85 -10.78 17.71 -22.68
C TRP A 85 -10.73 18.11 -21.20
N LEU A 86 -11.04 17.18 -20.33
CA LEU A 86 -11.02 17.35 -18.89
C LEU A 86 -10.10 16.28 -18.28
N GLY A 87 -9.10 16.72 -17.55
CA GLY A 87 -8.27 15.87 -16.71
C GLY A 87 -8.74 15.90 -15.26
N HIS A 88 -8.42 14.86 -14.53
CA HIS A 88 -8.62 14.78 -13.09
C HIS A 88 -7.42 14.07 -12.44
N VAL A 89 -6.78 14.78 -11.53
CA VAL A 89 -5.68 14.26 -10.68
C VAL A 89 -6.18 14.23 -9.24
N GLU A 90 -5.56 13.51 -8.37
CA GLU A 90 -5.92 13.39 -6.96
C GLU A 90 -6.49 14.69 -6.38
N GLY A 91 -7.79 14.67 -6.08
CA GLY A 91 -8.49 15.78 -5.43
C GLY A 91 -9.06 16.88 -6.34
N GLY A 92 -8.85 16.90 -7.65
CA GLY A 92 -9.45 17.94 -8.45
C GLY A 92 -9.26 17.89 -9.97
N PRO A 93 -10.03 18.69 -10.71
CA PRO A 93 -9.87 18.82 -12.14
C PRO A 93 -8.57 19.56 -12.49
N VAL A 94 -7.92 19.12 -13.56
CA VAL A 94 -6.71 19.75 -14.10
C VAL A 94 -6.92 20.12 -15.55
N PRO A 95 -6.40 21.28 -16.00
CA PRO A 95 -6.42 21.66 -17.40
C PRO A 95 -5.64 20.68 -18.28
N VAL A 96 -6.31 20.18 -19.33
CA VAL A 96 -5.69 19.28 -20.32
C VAL A 96 -5.96 19.85 -21.70
N LYS A 97 -4.91 19.96 -22.52
CA LYS A 97 -5.03 20.31 -23.93
C LYS A 97 -4.46 19.17 -24.76
N ILE A 98 -5.22 18.76 -25.76
CA ILE A 98 -4.83 17.70 -26.68
C ILE A 98 -5.02 18.20 -28.10
N ASN A 99 -3.92 18.20 -28.86
CA ASN A 99 -3.88 18.54 -30.28
C ASN A 99 -3.23 17.36 -31.01
N ASP A 100 -4.04 16.61 -31.73
CA ASP A 100 -3.64 15.34 -32.36
C ASP A 100 -3.07 14.37 -31.29
N ASN A 101 -1.77 14.13 -31.32
CA ASN A 101 -1.07 13.30 -30.37
C ASN A 101 -0.27 14.08 -29.31
N LEU A 102 -0.29 15.41 -29.38
CA LEU A 102 0.38 16.28 -28.41
C LEU A 102 -0.52 16.52 -27.21
N ILE A 103 0.06 16.42 -26.02
CA ILE A 103 -0.63 16.56 -24.74
C ILE A 103 0.06 17.62 -23.91
N GLU A 104 -0.74 18.50 -23.32
CA GLU A 104 -0.32 19.42 -22.27
C GLU A 104 -1.23 19.25 -21.07
N ILE A 105 -0.65 19.03 -19.88
CA ILE A 105 -1.35 18.90 -18.60
C ILE A 105 -0.73 19.89 -17.62
N ILE A 106 -1.55 20.64 -16.90
CA ILE A 106 -1.09 21.58 -15.88
C ILE A 106 -1.62 21.10 -14.53
N ILE A 107 -0.70 20.73 -13.63
CA ILE A 107 -1.02 20.25 -12.28
C ILE A 107 -0.64 21.33 -11.27
N ASP A 108 -1.66 21.89 -10.61
CA ASP A 108 -1.44 22.77 -9.48
C ASP A 108 -0.91 21.97 -8.29
N SER A 109 0.10 22.45 -7.65
CA SER A 109 0.76 21.82 -6.50
C SER A 109 1.09 22.87 -5.45
N ARG A 110 1.32 22.38 -4.24
CA ARG A 110 1.87 23.18 -3.14
C ARG A 110 3.06 22.43 -2.54
N ASP A 111 4.09 23.16 -2.18
CA ASP A 111 5.20 22.59 -1.41
C ASP A 111 4.84 22.48 0.08
N LEU A 112 5.75 21.89 0.87
CA LEU A 112 5.57 21.72 2.32
C LEU A 112 5.50 23.05 3.08
N ALA A 113 6.05 24.15 2.50
CA ALA A 113 5.96 25.48 3.05
C ALA A 113 4.69 26.22 2.62
N GLY A 114 3.85 25.62 1.79
CA GLY A 114 2.59 26.14 1.31
C GLY A 114 2.68 27.05 0.07
N PHE A 115 3.86 27.16 -0.55
CA PHE A 115 4.02 27.90 -1.81
C PHE A 115 3.35 27.14 -2.96
N SER A 116 2.54 27.86 -3.74
CA SER A 116 1.89 27.31 -4.92
C SER A 116 2.82 27.33 -6.12
N PHE A 117 2.85 26.24 -6.86
CA PHE A 117 3.55 26.13 -8.12
C PHE A 117 2.80 25.23 -9.08
N ASN A 118 3.10 25.31 -10.37
CA ASN A 118 2.52 24.47 -11.39
C ASN A 118 3.54 23.51 -11.95
N ARG A 119 3.15 22.26 -12.13
CA ARG A 119 3.87 21.33 -13.01
C ARG A 119 3.19 21.34 -14.37
N ARG A 120 3.90 21.85 -15.37
CA ARG A 120 3.45 21.80 -16.77
C ARG A 120 4.08 20.59 -17.43
N LEU A 121 3.26 19.61 -17.76
CA LEU A 121 3.66 18.40 -18.47
C LEU A 121 3.36 18.58 -19.95
N THR A 122 4.36 18.37 -20.80
CA THR A 122 4.20 18.36 -22.26
C THR A 122 4.72 17.05 -22.80
N GLY A 123 4.00 16.46 -23.75
CA GLY A 123 4.39 15.14 -24.26
C GLY A 123 3.55 14.68 -25.43
N THR A 124 3.70 13.40 -25.77
CA THR A 124 3.00 12.75 -26.87
C THR A 124 2.31 11.48 -26.40
N PHE A 125 1.18 11.19 -27.04
CA PHE A 125 0.48 9.92 -26.92
C PHE A 125 0.82 9.04 -28.11
N LEU A 126 1.38 7.87 -27.86
CA LEU A 126 1.72 6.89 -28.90
C LEU A 126 1.61 5.47 -28.32
N ASN A 127 1.00 4.56 -29.07
CA ASN A 127 0.91 3.12 -28.70
C ASN A 127 0.37 2.84 -27.29
N SER A 128 -0.65 3.57 -26.85
CA SER A 128 -1.26 3.44 -25.52
C SER A 128 -0.38 3.86 -24.35
N GLU A 129 0.60 4.70 -24.61
CA GLU A 129 1.50 5.30 -23.65
C GLU A 129 1.61 6.80 -23.90
N MET A 130 1.82 7.57 -22.84
CA MET A 130 2.16 8.99 -22.94
C MET A 130 3.53 9.22 -22.35
N THR A 131 4.35 9.96 -23.06
CA THR A 131 5.71 10.31 -22.61
C THR A 131 6.04 11.75 -22.93
N GLY A 132 6.85 12.37 -22.09
CA GLY A 132 7.24 13.74 -22.31
C GLY A 132 8.15 14.31 -21.23
N THR A 133 8.18 15.63 -21.16
CA THR A 133 8.94 16.39 -20.16
C THR A 133 7.99 17.24 -19.33
N PHE A 134 8.38 17.53 -18.09
CA PHE A 134 7.67 18.52 -17.28
C PHE A 134 8.62 19.63 -16.82
N THR A 135 8.03 20.79 -16.59
CA THR A 135 8.69 21.96 -16.00
C THR A 135 7.92 22.40 -14.77
N ILE A 136 8.62 23.03 -13.84
CA ILE A 136 8.02 23.68 -12.66
C ILE A 136 7.92 25.17 -12.95
N GLU A 137 6.71 25.71 -12.80
CA GLU A 137 6.40 27.12 -13.04
C GLU A 137 5.84 27.74 -11.75
N GLY A 138 6.30 28.92 -11.40
CA GLY A 138 5.89 29.67 -10.22
C GLY A 138 7.02 29.96 -9.26
N ALA A 139 6.72 30.68 -8.18
CA ALA A 139 7.68 31.02 -7.16
C ALA A 139 7.90 29.80 -6.26
N THR A 140 8.91 29.01 -6.56
CA THR A 140 9.30 27.89 -5.71
C THR A 140 10.78 28.05 -5.34
N GLU A 141 11.09 27.76 -4.10
CA GLU A 141 12.47 27.52 -3.68
C GLU A 141 12.91 26.07 -3.99
N LEU A 142 12.02 25.30 -4.64
CA LEU A 142 12.31 23.92 -4.99
C LEU A 142 13.39 23.87 -6.07
N PRO A 143 14.44 23.10 -5.84
CA PRO A 143 15.60 23.07 -6.73
C PRO A 143 15.38 22.22 -8.00
N GLU A 144 14.18 21.72 -8.28
CA GLU A 144 13.94 20.86 -9.42
C GLU A 144 13.47 21.65 -10.65
N PRO A 145 14.29 21.79 -11.69
CA PRO A 145 13.92 22.52 -12.90
C PRO A 145 12.92 21.76 -13.79
N GLY A 146 12.55 20.53 -13.43
CA GLY A 146 11.70 19.65 -14.22
C GLY A 146 12.30 18.26 -14.40
N GLY A 147 11.77 17.50 -15.35
CA GLY A 147 12.21 16.13 -15.63
C GLY A 147 11.44 15.50 -16.76
N ASP A 148 11.51 14.18 -16.82
CA ASP A 148 10.78 13.37 -17.77
C ASP A 148 9.54 12.75 -17.08
N TRP A 149 8.51 12.46 -17.86
CA TRP A 149 7.34 11.75 -17.37
C TRP A 149 6.87 10.68 -18.35
N ILE A 150 6.26 9.65 -17.79
CA ILE A 150 5.62 8.59 -18.53
C ILE A 150 4.23 8.31 -17.89
N ALA A 151 3.24 8.08 -18.71
CA ALA A 151 1.96 7.59 -18.23
C ALA A 151 1.52 6.34 -19.00
N THR A 152 1.17 5.31 -18.24
CA THR A 152 0.68 4.04 -18.75
C THR A 152 -0.79 3.86 -18.42
N ARG A 153 -1.52 3.23 -19.30
CA ARG A 153 -2.94 2.99 -19.09
C ARG A 153 -3.17 2.06 -17.92
N VAL A 154 -4.02 2.48 -16.98
CA VAL A 154 -4.53 1.58 -15.95
C VAL A 154 -5.54 0.64 -16.59
N THR A 155 -5.09 -0.56 -16.92
CA THR A 155 -5.99 -1.65 -17.31
C THR A 155 -6.40 -2.38 -16.05
N PRO A 156 -7.72 -2.48 -15.74
CA PRO A 156 -8.17 -3.32 -14.65
C PRO A 156 -7.72 -4.75 -14.94
N LYS A 157 -6.70 -5.21 -14.23
CA LYS A 157 -6.25 -6.59 -14.33
C LYS A 157 -7.42 -7.45 -13.83
N LYS A 158 -8.06 -8.19 -14.71
CA LYS A 158 -8.97 -9.26 -14.29
C LYS A 158 -8.08 -10.30 -13.63
N THR A 159 -7.95 -10.20 -12.32
CA THR A 159 -7.30 -11.26 -11.55
C THR A 159 -8.26 -12.44 -11.58
N GLY A 160 -7.97 -13.40 -12.44
CA GLY A 160 -8.64 -14.70 -12.43
C GLY A 160 -8.13 -15.59 -11.31
N LEU A 161 -7.73 -15.00 -10.16
CA LEU A 161 -7.28 -15.75 -9.01
C LEU A 161 -8.47 -16.55 -8.45
N PRO A 162 -8.26 -17.83 -8.15
CA PRO A 162 -9.28 -18.63 -7.48
C PRO A 162 -9.61 -18.01 -6.11
N PRO A 163 -10.81 -18.25 -5.57
CA PRO A 163 -11.12 -17.86 -4.21
C PRO A 163 -10.14 -18.54 -3.24
N ALA A 164 -9.89 -17.90 -2.09
CA ALA A 164 -9.07 -18.48 -1.04
C ALA A 164 -9.70 -19.80 -0.56
N PRO A 165 -8.90 -20.87 -0.38
CA PRO A 165 -9.40 -22.15 0.13
C PRO A 165 -10.02 -22.05 1.53
N GLN A 166 -9.57 -21.08 2.33
CA GLN A 166 -10.07 -20.83 3.69
C GLN A 166 -10.21 -19.34 3.94
N ASP A 167 -11.22 -18.98 4.72
CA ASP A 167 -11.44 -17.59 5.16
C ASP A 167 -10.62 -17.31 6.43
N MET A 168 -9.52 -16.59 6.27
CA MET A 168 -8.68 -16.12 7.37
C MET A 168 -9.02 -14.70 7.83
N THR A 169 -10.06 -14.05 7.27
CA THR A 169 -10.40 -12.67 7.62
C THR A 169 -10.85 -12.53 9.07
N GLY A 170 -10.74 -11.32 9.61
CA GLY A 170 -11.15 -10.97 10.96
C GLY A 170 -9.98 -10.69 11.91
N ILE A 171 -10.31 -10.48 13.18
CA ILE A 171 -9.33 -10.08 14.19
C ILE A 171 -8.79 -11.31 14.92
N TRP A 172 -7.49 -11.34 15.07
CA TRP A 172 -6.71 -12.41 15.65
C TRP A 172 -5.95 -11.90 16.88
N THR A 173 -6.19 -12.50 18.03
CA THR A 173 -5.48 -12.18 19.27
C THR A 173 -4.47 -13.28 19.61
N PRO A 174 -3.29 -12.93 20.16
CA PRO A 174 -2.30 -13.91 20.54
C PRO A 174 -2.88 -14.93 21.53
N ALA A 175 -2.61 -16.21 21.30
CA ALA A 175 -3.00 -17.24 22.26
C ALA A 175 -2.18 -17.11 23.56
N PRO A 176 -2.79 -17.28 24.73
CA PRO A 176 -2.08 -17.23 26.00
C PRO A 176 -1.04 -18.34 26.13
N GLY A 177 -0.01 -18.10 26.92
CA GLY A 177 0.99 -19.12 27.31
C GLY A 177 2.19 -19.29 26.41
N MET A 178 2.44 -18.36 25.48
CA MET A 178 3.65 -18.39 24.65
C MET A 178 4.86 -17.86 25.44
N ASP A 179 5.88 -18.70 25.61
CA ASP A 179 7.12 -18.32 26.28
C ASP A 179 8.12 -17.75 25.25
N PHE A 180 8.29 -16.43 25.29
CA PHE A 180 9.19 -15.70 24.41
C PHE A 180 10.69 -15.91 24.77
N ARG A 181 11.00 -16.42 25.94
CA ARG A 181 12.35 -16.42 26.52
C ARG A 181 13.21 -17.63 26.14
N LYS A 182 12.63 -18.67 25.55
CA LYS A 182 13.30 -19.97 25.35
C LYS A 182 14.16 -20.12 24.09
N TYR A 183 14.31 -19.08 23.28
CA TYR A 183 14.95 -19.26 21.99
C TYR A 183 16.24 -18.44 21.91
N SER A 184 17.38 -19.08 22.19
CA SER A 184 18.68 -18.54 21.80
C SER A 184 18.87 -18.68 20.29
N MET A 185 19.44 -17.65 19.67
CA MET A 185 19.73 -17.63 18.25
C MET A 185 21.20 -18.02 18.04
N ASP A 186 21.44 -18.79 16.99
CA ASP A 186 22.80 -19.16 16.59
C ASP A 186 23.37 -18.05 15.69
N LEU A 187 23.83 -16.97 16.34
CA LEU A 187 24.35 -15.79 15.67
C LEU A 187 25.72 -16.06 15.03
N THR A 188 25.96 -15.42 13.88
CA THR A 188 27.29 -15.30 13.29
C THR A 188 28.21 -14.48 14.22
N ASP A 189 29.51 -14.49 13.95
CA ASP A 189 30.44 -13.73 14.78
C ASP A 189 30.27 -12.19 14.53
N LYS A 190 29.92 -11.79 13.33
CA LYS A 190 29.50 -10.40 13.01
C LYS A 190 28.31 -9.98 13.89
N ALA A 191 27.25 -10.77 13.89
CA ALA A 191 26.05 -10.48 14.67
C ALA A 191 26.28 -10.51 16.19
N LYS A 192 27.15 -11.37 16.69
CA LYS A 192 27.54 -11.38 18.11
C LYS A 192 28.27 -10.12 18.53
N LEU A 193 29.17 -9.60 17.68
CA LEU A 193 29.86 -8.32 17.93
C LEU A 193 28.86 -7.17 18.00
N TRP A 194 27.94 -7.11 17.05
CA TRP A 194 26.89 -6.10 17.04
C TRP A 194 25.98 -6.21 18.28
N HIS A 195 25.58 -7.43 18.64
CA HIS A 195 24.67 -7.71 19.75
C HIS A 195 25.31 -7.45 21.12
N LYS A 196 26.62 -7.60 21.24
CA LYS A 196 27.34 -7.47 22.53
C LYS A 196 27.08 -6.14 23.24
N ASP A 197 26.97 -5.06 22.46
CA ASP A 197 26.80 -3.70 22.99
C ASP A 197 25.36 -3.21 22.88
N TYR A 198 24.42 -4.10 22.60
CA TYR A 198 22.99 -3.73 22.49
C TYR A 198 22.43 -3.37 23.85
N LEU A 199 21.70 -2.24 23.89
CA LEU A 199 20.96 -1.75 25.04
C LEU A 199 19.55 -1.44 24.60
N ASP A 200 18.56 -2.24 25.02
CA ASP A 200 17.18 -2.15 24.54
C ASP A 200 16.54 -0.79 24.76
N HIS A 201 16.80 -0.14 25.89
CA HIS A 201 16.26 1.18 26.20
C HIS A 201 16.87 2.34 25.40
N TYR A 202 17.90 2.09 24.57
CA TYR A 202 18.45 3.07 23.62
C TYR A 202 18.34 2.62 22.18
N ASP A 203 18.56 1.33 21.91
CA ASP A 203 18.75 0.81 20.57
C ASP A 203 17.47 0.24 19.98
N GLN A 204 16.50 -0.13 20.83
CA GLN A 204 15.24 -0.68 20.36
C GLN A 204 14.44 0.37 19.59
N PRO A 205 13.97 0.08 18.36
CA PRO A 205 13.25 1.06 17.55
C PRO A 205 12.01 1.67 18.23
N ASN A 206 11.24 0.87 18.93
CA ASN A 206 10.00 1.31 19.59
C ASN A 206 10.19 2.42 20.62
N VAL A 207 11.36 2.54 21.28
CA VAL A 207 11.60 3.61 22.25
C VAL A 207 11.61 5.00 21.59
N ARG A 208 11.78 5.03 20.27
CA ARG A 208 11.78 6.24 19.43
C ARG A 208 10.55 6.31 18.52
N CYS A 209 9.55 5.48 18.74
CA CYS A 209 8.39 5.34 17.87
C CYS A 209 8.74 4.97 16.41
N VAL A 210 9.80 4.22 16.23
CA VAL A 210 10.15 3.61 14.94
C VAL A 210 9.61 2.18 14.94
N SER A 211 8.95 1.79 13.85
CA SER A 211 8.41 0.45 13.72
C SER A 211 9.50 -0.61 13.91
N PRO A 212 9.26 -1.64 14.71
CA PRO A 212 10.20 -2.75 14.87
C PRO A 212 10.21 -3.67 13.63
N GLY A 213 9.33 -3.42 12.68
CA GLY A 213 9.19 -4.20 11.46
C GLY A 213 8.47 -5.53 11.62
N ILE A 214 8.07 -6.09 10.50
CA ILE A 214 7.24 -7.31 10.47
C ILE A 214 7.92 -8.50 11.15
N VAL A 215 9.22 -8.65 11.02
CA VAL A 215 9.95 -9.76 11.64
C VAL A 215 9.83 -9.73 13.15
N ALA A 216 10.00 -8.57 13.77
CA ALA A 216 9.83 -8.38 15.20
C ALA A 216 8.36 -8.57 15.62
N MET A 217 7.43 -8.00 14.89
CA MET A 217 6.00 -8.10 15.20
C MET A 217 5.50 -9.54 15.26
N VAL A 218 5.83 -10.36 14.26
CA VAL A 218 5.45 -11.77 14.27
C VAL A 218 6.30 -12.60 15.25
N ALA A 219 7.53 -12.18 15.54
CA ALA A 219 8.35 -12.83 16.56
C ALA A 219 7.80 -12.58 17.96
N TRP A 220 7.37 -11.37 18.27
CA TRP A 220 6.73 -11.07 19.54
C TRP A 220 5.32 -11.66 19.63
N GLY A 221 4.49 -11.43 18.60
CA GLY A 221 3.11 -11.91 18.54
C GLY A 221 2.27 -11.49 19.76
N ALA A 222 2.59 -10.31 20.35
CA ALA A 222 2.01 -9.86 21.61
C ALA A 222 0.73 -9.05 21.42
N TYR A 223 0.52 -8.53 20.22
CA TYR A 223 -0.58 -7.63 19.89
C TYR A 223 -1.56 -8.28 18.92
N PRO A 224 -2.82 -7.86 18.93
CA PRO A 224 -3.80 -8.26 17.93
C PRO A 224 -3.43 -7.78 16.53
N PHE A 225 -3.97 -8.45 15.52
CA PHE A 225 -3.98 -7.96 14.16
C PHE A 225 -5.27 -8.38 13.45
N GLU A 226 -5.63 -7.64 12.42
CA GLU A 226 -6.79 -7.93 11.59
C GLU A 226 -6.34 -8.34 10.19
N ILE A 227 -6.95 -9.38 9.66
CA ILE A 227 -6.79 -9.80 8.26
C ILE A 227 -8.00 -9.35 7.46
N LEU A 228 -7.75 -8.53 6.46
CA LEU A 228 -8.72 -8.14 5.44
C LEU A 228 -8.32 -8.77 4.11
N GLU A 229 -9.31 -9.29 3.39
CA GLU A 229 -9.10 -9.84 2.07
C GLU A 229 -9.71 -8.96 0.99
N SER A 230 -8.96 -8.69 -0.04
CA SER A 230 -9.45 -8.09 -1.27
C SER A 230 -9.14 -8.99 -2.47
N LYS A 231 -9.62 -8.62 -3.65
CA LYS A 231 -9.48 -9.42 -4.86
C LYS A 231 -8.05 -9.88 -5.16
N ASN A 232 -7.06 -9.01 -4.94
CA ASN A 232 -5.67 -9.24 -5.36
C ASN A 232 -4.65 -9.20 -4.22
N LYS A 233 -5.08 -8.99 -2.98
CA LYS A 233 -4.20 -8.92 -1.83
C LYS A 233 -4.91 -9.23 -0.52
N TYR A 234 -4.13 -9.63 0.47
CA TYR A 234 -4.49 -9.50 1.88
C TYR A 234 -3.89 -8.21 2.44
N SER A 235 -4.59 -7.60 3.39
CA SER A 235 -4.07 -6.51 4.21
C SER A 235 -4.09 -6.97 5.65
N PHE A 236 -2.92 -7.05 6.27
CA PHE A 236 -2.80 -7.33 7.70
C PHE A 236 -2.59 -6.00 8.41
N LEU A 237 -3.52 -5.65 9.29
CA LEU A 237 -3.49 -4.44 10.08
C LEU A 237 -3.03 -4.83 11.48
N TYR A 238 -1.83 -4.42 11.85
CA TYR A 238 -1.27 -4.69 13.17
C TYR A 238 -1.61 -3.56 14.12
N GLU A 239 -2.02 -3.89 15.35
CA GLU A 239 -2.26 -2.89 16.40
C GLU A 239 -0.97 -2.15 16.74
N VAL A 240 0.13 -2.88 16.91
CA VAL A 240 1.42 -2.29 17.21
C VAL A 240 1.87 -1.37 16.08
N ASP A 241 2.25 -0.15 16.43
CA ASP A 241 2.68 0.93 15.53
C ASP A 241 1.66 1.27 14.41
N SER A 242 0.40 0.80 14.52
CA SER A 242 -0.65 0.98 13.51
C SER A 242 -0.22 0.56 12.09
N GLU A 243 0.61 -0.46 11.99
CA GLU A 243 1.23 -0.89 10.73
C GLU A 243 0.27 -1.64 9.82
N VAL A 244 0.42 -1.41 8.53
CA VAL A 244 -0.35 -2.07 7.48
C VAL A 244 0.55 -2.81 6.52
N ARG A 245 0.46 -4.13 6.51
CA ARG A 245 1.19 -4.99 5.58
C ARG A 245 0.30 -5.42 4.42
N ARG A 246 0.82 -5.32 3.20
CA ARG A 246 0.14 -5.74 1.97
C ARG A 246 0.78 -7.01 1.43
N ILE A 247 -0.02 -8.04 1.22
CA ILE A 247 0.44 -9.35 0.72
C ILE A 247 -0.26 -9.60 -0.60
N PHE A 248 0.49 -9.57 -1.69
CA PHE A 248 -0.06 -9.71 -3.04
C PHE A 248 -0.29 -11.18 -3.40
N LYS A 249 -1.44 -11.48 -4.01
CA LYS A 249 -1.86 -12.85 -4.38
C LYS A 249 -1.38 -13.26 -5.77
N ASP A 250 -0.87 -12.35 -6.57
CA ASP A 250 -0.53 -12.56 -7.98
C ASP A 250 0.97 -12.77 -8.23
N SER A 251 1.74 -13.03 -7.19
CA SER A 251 3.18 -13.30 -7.23
C SER A 251 3.96 -12.27 -8.06
N ARG A 252 3.58 -10.99 -7.92
CA ARG A 252 4.21 -9.91 -8.65
C ARG A 252 5.63 -9.63 -8.18
N HIS A 253 6.46 -9.14 -9.08
CA HIS A 253 7.74 -8.57 -8.69
C HIS A 253 7.56 -7.18 -8.07
N PRO A 254 8.40 -6.81 -7.08
CA PRO A 254 8.45 -5.42 -6.64
C PRO A 254 8.88 -4.54 -7.81
N PRO A 255 8.36 -3.31 -7.90
CA PRO A 255 8.90 -2.33 -8.83
C PRO A 255 10.41 -2.10 -8.59
N GLU A 256 11.16 -1.78 -9.65
CA GLU A 256 12.62 -1.61 -9.57
C GLU A 256 13.07 -0.57 -8.52
N TYR A 257 12.23 0.44 -8.29
CA TYR A 257 12.48 1.52 -7.32
C TYR A 257 11.84 1.28 -5.95
N TYR A 258 11.27 0.08 -5.69
CA TYR A 258 10.63 -0.19 -4.41
C TYR A 258 11.67 -0.25 -3.29
N PRO A 259 11.58 0.63 -2.27
CA PRO A 259 12.58 0.71 -1.23
C PRO A 259 12.46 -0.46 -0.25
N THR A 260 13.51 -0.70 0.52
CA THR A 260 13.40 -1.47 1.77
C THR A 260 12.46 -0.76 2.74
N SER A 261 11.78 -1.52 3.58
CA SER A 261 10.85 -0.98 4.58
C SER A 261 10.67 -1.94 5.75
N SER A 262 10.09 -1.43 6.85
CA SER A 262 9.73 -2.22 8.03
C SER A 262 8.85 -3.43 7.70
N MET A 263 7.94 -3.30 6.74
CA MET A 263 7.01 -4.36 6.32
C MET A 263 7.50 -5.16 5.11
N GLY A 264 8.52 -4.71 4.41
CA GLY A 264 9.03 -5.33 3.20
C GLY A 264 8.01 -5.40 2.06
N PHE A 265 8.32 -6.22 1.08
CA PHE A 265 7.42 -6.55 -0.04
C PHE A 265 7.02 -8.01 0.05
N SER A 266 5.71 -8.28 0.15
CA SER A 266 5.18 -9.63 0.44
C SER A 266 4.31 -10.16 -0.69
N ASN A 267 4.54 -11.42 -1.08
CA ASN A 267 3.66 -12.20 -1.93
C ASN A 267 3.10 -13.38 -1.16
N GLY A 268 1.81 -13.66 -1.37
CA GLY A 268 1.10 -14.78 -0.76
C GLY A 268 0.55 -15.75 -1.79
N ARG A 269 0.66 -17.03 -1.52
CA ARG A 269 0.05 -18.11 -2.31
C ARG A 269 -0.53 -19.18 -1.40
N TRP A 270 -1.53 -19.88 -1.90
CA TRP A 270 -2.06 -21.04 -1.24
C TRP A 270 -1.35 -22.32 -1.71
N ASP A 271 -1.03 -23.18 -0.75
CA ASP A 271 -0.61 -24.57 -0.99
C ASP A 271 -1.51 -25.47 -0.13
N GLY A 272 -2.48 -26.08 -0.75
CA GLY A 272 -3.57 -26.74 -0.05
C GLY A 272 -4.30 -25.75 0.87
N ASN A 273 -4.33 -26.05 2.16
CA ASN A 273 -4.96 -25.22 3.20
C ASN A 273 -3.96 -24.26 3.89
N ASN A 274 -2.74 -24.14 3.37
CA ASN A 274 -1.72 -23.28 3.92
C ASN A 274 -1.59 -22.00 3.10
N LEU A 275 -1.67 -20.83 3.73
CA LEU A 275 -1.25 -19.58 3.14
C LEU A 275 0.24 -19.41 3.36
N ILE A 276 1.02 -19.46 2.29
CA ILE A 276 2.47 -19.24 2.30
C ILE A 276 2.74 -17.80 1.91
N ILE A 277 3.52 -17.08 2.71
CA ILE A 277 3.91 -15.69 2.46
C ILE A 277 5.42 -15.60 2.39
N ASP A 278 5.93 -15.06 1.28
CA ASP A 278 7.33 -14.75 1.09
C ASP A 278 7.54 -13.24 1.09
N THR A 279 8.47 -12.76 1.92
CA THR A 279 8.78 -11.34 2.09
C THR A 279 10.25 -11.07 1.82
N GLN A 280 10.50 -9.97 1.12
CA GLN A 280 11.83 -9.44 0.79
C GLN A 280 11.83 -7.92 0.91
N LEU A 281 12.95 -7.27 0.69
CA LEU A 281 13.12 -5.81 0.80
C LEU A 281 12.77 -5.32 2.22
N LEU A 282 13.25 -6.06 3.20
CA LEU A 282 13.22 -5.66 4.61
C LEU A 282 14.31 -4.63 4.86
N GLU A 283 14.03 -3.63 5.67
CA GLU A 283 15.08 -2.73 6.16
C GLU A 283 15.88 -3.37 7.28
N GLY A 284 17.15 -2.98 7.41
CA GLY A 284 18.00 -3.39 8.53
C GLY A 284 17.41 -2.93 9.86
N ASN A 285 17.28 -3.86 10.82
CA ASN A 285 16.64 -3.61 12.10
C ASN A 285 17.03 -4.63 13.14
N VAL A 286 16.32 -4.65 14.26
CA VAL A 286 16.40 -5.72 15.26
C VAL A 286 15.19 -6.63 15.19
N ARG A 287 15.41 -7.92 15.37
CA ARG A 287 14.34 -8.93 15.25
C ARG A 287 13.36 -8.90 16.44
N ASP A 288 13.85 -8.55 17.61
CA ASP A 288 13.04 -8.42 18.83
C ASP A 288 13.77 -7.57 19.89
N PHE A 289 13.11 -7.36 21.03
CA PHE A 289 13.66 -6.57 22.14
C PHE A 289 15.01 -7.05 22.69
N ARG A 290 15.47 -8.24 22.33
CA ARG A 290 16.80 -8.75 22.71
C ARG A 290 17.91 -8.25 21.79
N GLY A 291 17.55 -7.54 20.72
CA GLY A 291 18.49 -6.87 19.87
C GLY A 291 19.23 -7.74 18.87
N GLU A 292 18.68 -8.90 18.50
CA GLU A 292 19.28 -9.69 17.43
C GLU A 292 19.08 -8.95 16.09
N PRO A 293 20.16 -8.71 15.31
CA PRO A 293 20.10 -7.86 14.13
C PRO A 293 19.40 -8.56 12.96
N ILE A 294 18.85 -7.74 12.04
CA ILE A 294 18.33 -8.14 10.74
C ILE A 294 19.04 -7.31 9.68
N SER A 295 19.58 -7.96 8.64
CA SER A 295 20.17 -7.27 7.49
C SER A 295 19.12 -6.88 6.46
N GLU A 296 19.45 -5.97 5.53
CA GLU A 296 18.60 -5.61 4.40
C GLU A 296 18.47 -6.73 3.37
N GLU A 297 19.40 -7.70 3.37
CA GLU A 297 19.34 -8.90 2.53
C GLU A 297 18.42 -9.99 3.11
N ALA A 298 17.91 -9.78 4.32
CA ALA A 298 17.04 -10.73 4.99
C ALA A 298 15.75 -10.98 4.20
N LYS A 299 15.30 -12.23 4.25
CA LYS A 299 14.01 -12.67 3.71
C LYS A 299 13.23 -13.38 4.79
N MET A 300 11.93 -13.35 4.68
CA MET A 300 11.06 -14.06 5.61
C MET A 300 10.09 -14.95 4.84
N ASN A 301 9.95 -16.18 5.31
CA ASN A 301 8.94 -17.12 4.85
C ASN A 301 7.98 -17.42 6.00
N GLU A 302 6.70 -17.39 5.73
CA GLU A 302 5.66 -17.66 6.70
C GLU A 302 4.67 -18.67 6.13
N ILE A 303 4.19 -19.55 6.99
CA ILE A 303 3.15 -20.52 6.64
C ILE A 303 2.03 -20.37 7.67
N TYR A 304 0.87 -19.97 7.21
CA TYR A 304 -0.31 -19.84 8.04
C TYR A 304 -1.30 -20.96 7.75
N THR A 305 -1.78 -21.61 8.81
CA THR A 305 -2.76 -22.70 8.74
C THR A 305 -3.91 -22.40 9.68
N LEU A 306 -5.13 -22.46 9.18
CA LEU A 306 -6.34 -22.32 9.98
C LEU A 306 -6.72 -23.67 10.58
N SER A 307 -7.19 -23.69 11.84
CA SER A 307 -7.80 -24.89 12.43
C SER A 307 -9.10 -25.29 11.71
N GLU A 308 -9.50 -26.55 11.81
CA GLU A 308 -10.71 -27.05 11.17
C GLU A 308 -11.98 -26.29 11.58
N ASP A 309 -12.04 -25.83 12.83
CA ASP A 309 -13.16 -25.03 13.37
C ASP A 309 -13.08 -23.55 13.02
N GLY A 310 -12.02 -23.11 12.34
CA GLY A 310 -11.79 -21.71 11.93
C GLY A 310 -11.42 -20.76 13.07
N ASN A 311 -11.23 -21.23 14.29
CA ASN A 311 -11.04 -20.39 15.47
C ASN A 311 -9.59 -20.21 15.90
N SER A 312 -8.65 -20.96 15.34
CA SER A 312 -7.23 -20.85 15.63
C SER A 312 -6.42 -20.69 14.36
N LEU A 313 -5.51 -19.73 14.35
CA LEU A 313 -4.54 -19.51 13.28
C LEU A 313 -3.16 -19.90 13.78
N TYR A 314 -2.52 -20.82 13.10
CA TYR A 314 -1.16 -21.26 13.37
C TYR A 314 -0.20 -20.65 12.37
N GLY A 315 0.94 -20.14 12.84
CA GLY A 315 1.98 -19.57 12.01
C GLY A 315 3.32 -20.25 12.27
N VAL A 316 4.02 -20.61 11.18
CA VAL A 316 5.43 -21.00 11.21
C VAL A 316 6.18 -19.93 10.44
N ILE A 317 7.04 -19.18 11.13
CA ILE A 317 7.77 -18.03 10.61
C ILE A 317 9.25 -18.35 10.59
N THR A 318 9.87 -18.27 9.42
CA THR A 318 11.29 -18.53 9.21
C THR A 318 11.96 -17.26 8.69
N LEU A 319 12.96 -16.78 9.43
CA LEU A 319 13.84 -15.70 8.98
C LEU A 319 15.06 -16.29 8.27
N ILE A 320 15.33 -15.85 7.07
CA ILE A 320 16.46 -16.25 6.24
C ILE A 320 17.40 -15.05 6.14
N ASP A 321 18.42 -15.03 6.97
CA ASP A 321 19.40 -13.96 7.08
C ASP A 321 20.78 -14.56 7.42
N PRO A 322 21.50 -15.07 6.41
CA PRO A 322 22.77 -15.75 6.62
C PRO A 322 23.89 -14.86 7.13
N ASP A 323 23.77 -13.54 6.96
CA ASP A 323 24.72 -12.56 7.50
C ASP A 323 24.71 -12.55 9.02
N ASN A 324 23.54 -12.72 9.62
CA ASN A 324 23.35 -12.62 11.05
C ASN A 324 23.14 -13.96 11.75
N TYR A 325 22.64 -14.98 11.04
CA TYR A 325 22.28 -16.26 11.65
C TYR A 325 22.93 -17.45 10.94
N LYS A 326 23.64 -18.30 11.69
CA LYS A 326 24.22 -19.56 11.17
C LYS A 326 23.15 -20.56 10.76
N LYS A 327 21.97 -20.48 11.37
CA LYS A 327 20.77 -21.26 11.03
C LYS A 327 19.57 -20.35 11.03
N PRO A 328 18.67 -20.46 10.04
CA PRO A 328 17.45 -19.66 10.01
C PRO A 328 16.64 -19.78 11.29
N PRO A 329 16.37 -18.69 12.01
CA PRO A 329 15.46 -18.71 13.15
C PRO A 329 14.07 -19.09 12.72
N ILE A 330 13.43 -19.98 13.48
CA ILE A 330 12.05 -20.41 13.24
C ILE A 330 11.21 -20.08 14.47
N ARG A 331 10.07 -19.43 14.26
CA ARG A 331 9.07 -19.17 15.28
C ARG A 331 7.76 -19.88 14.93
N ARG A 332 7.14 -20.46 15.96
CA ARG A 332 5.78 -21.00 15.86
C ARG A 332 4.87 -20.15 16.70
N ARG A 333 3.74 -19.76 16.11
CA ARG A 333 2.76 -18.88 16.70
C ARG A 333 1.38 -19.49 16.64
N LYS A 334 0.55 -19.11 17.58
CA LYS A 334 -0.86 -19.39 17.57
C LYS A 334 -1.62 -18.12 17.94
N TRP A 335 -2.66 -17.83 17.18
CA TRP A 335 -3.62 -16.78 17.48
C TRP A 335 -5.00 -17.40 17.54
N VAL A 336 -5.91 -16.75 18.25
CA VAL A 336 -7.32 -17.13 18.33
C VAL A 336 -8.16 -16.04 17.70
N ARG A 337 -9.19 -16.44 16.98
CA ARG A 337 -10.14 -15.51 16.39
C ARG A 337 -10.93 -14.83 17.51
N ASN A 338 -11.01 -13.52 17.46
CA ASN A 338 -11.71 -12.73 18.48
C ASN A 338 -12.60 -11.67 17.83
N PRO A 339 -13.82 -12.04 17.43
CA PRO A 339 -14.72 -11.12 16.73
C PRO A 339 -15.25 -10.00 17.62
N ASP A 340 -15.16 -10.15 18.93
CA ASP A 340 -15.70 -9.18 19.90
C ASP A 340 -14.68 -8.12 20.32
N THR A 341 -13.44 -8.20 19.82
CA THR A 341 -12.41 -7.18 20.09
C THR A 341 -12.31 -6.17 18.95
N VAL A 342 -11.55 -5.13 19.19
CA VAL A 342 -11.20 -4.09 18.22
C VAL A 342 -9.69 -3.93 18.17
N ILE A 343 -9.19 -3.44 17.06
CA ILE A 343 -7.81 -2.95 16.96
C ILE A 343 -7.78 -1.56 17.55
N TYR A 344 -7.00 -1.37 18.59
CA TYR A 344 -6.86 -0.09 19.26
C TYR A 344 -5.91 0.84 18.49
N PRO A 345 -6.13 2.16 18.55
CA PRO A 345 -5.13 3.10 18.09
C PRO A 345 -3.83 2.91 18.87
N TYR A 346 -2.72 2.86 18.17
CA TYR A 346 -1.39 2.83 18.78
C TYR A 346 -0.80 4.24 18.69
N GLU A 347 -0.67 4.88 19.82
CA GLU A 347 -0.11 6.22 19.94
C GLU A 347 1.25 6.13 20.59
N CYS A 348 2.24 6.75 19.98
CA CYS A 348 3.58 6.84 20.49
C CYS A 348 4.06 8.30 20.40
N ASP A 349 4.72 8.80 21.44
CA ASP A 349 5.29 10.15 21.48
C ASP A 349 6.82 10.05 21.34
N PRO A 350 7.39 10.26 20.14
CA PRO A 350 8.84 10.21 19.94
C PRO A 350 9.57 11.30 20.74
N ASP A 351 8.91 12.42 20.99
CA ASP A 351 9.52 13.52 21.72
C ASP A 351 9.84 13.14 23.17
N SER A 352 9.10 12.22 23.78
CA SER A 352 9.35 11.83 25.16
C SER A 352 10.71 11.17 25.32
N PHE A 353 11.14 10.33 24.37
CA PHE A 353 12.46 9.71 24.39
C PHE A 353 13.58 10.77 24.26
N TYR A 354 13.50 11.61 23.23
CA TYR A 354 14.54 12.62 22.99
C TYR A 354 14.58 13.68 24.09
N ARG A 355 13.44 14.07 24.62
CA ARG A 355 13.34 15.00 25.77
C ARG A 355 13.99 14.41 27.01
N GLN A 356 13.81 13.11 27.26
CA GLN A 356 14.48 12.44 28.36
C GLN A 356 16.00 12.45 28.16
N MET A 357 16.49 12.08 26.97
CA MET A 357 17.93 12.11 26.66
C MET A 357 18.52 13.49 26.84
N TYR A 358 17.81 14.53 26.40
CA TYR A 358 18.23 15.91 26.54
C TYR A 358 18.30 16.33 28.03
N ASN A 359 17.26 16.05 28.80
CA ASN A 359 17.18 16.41 30.23
C ASN A 359 18.23 15.67 31.08
N GLU A 360 18.65 14.49 30.65
CA GLU A 360 19.67 13.69 31.32
C GLU A 360 21.10 13.96 30.79
N ASP A 361 21.28 14.95 29.92
CA ASP A 361 22.55 15.28 29.25
C ASP A 361 23.18 14.08 28.52
N LYS A 362 22.33 13.25 27.89
CA LYS A 362 22.72 12.02 27.19
C LYS A 362 22.52 12.07 25.67
N ILE A 363 22.08 13.19 25.13
CA ILE A 363 21.70 13.28 23.72
C ILE A 363 22.89 13.03 22.78
N ASP A 364 24.05 13.60 23.08
CA ASP A 364 25.25 13.41 22.26
C ASP A 364 25.74 11.96 22.33
N MET A 365 25.74 11.37 23.53
CA MET A 365 26.06 9.96 23.71
C MET A 365 25.12 9.05 22.90
N TYR A 366 23.86 9.40 22.87
CA TYR A 366 22.87 8.64 22.10
C TYR A 366 23.15 8.72 20.59
N PHE A 367 23.41 9.89 20.04
CA PHE A 367 23.70 10.05 18.62
C PHE A 367 25.01 9.39 18.21
N ASP A 368 26.07 9.51 19.01
CA ASP A 368 27.33 8.78 18.80
C ASP A 368 27.12 7.28 18.79
N ARG A 369 26.26 6.78 19.69
CA ARG A 369 25.90 5.38 19.75
C ARG A 369 25.10 4.96 18.51
N ALA A 370 24.11 5.72 18.09
CA ALA A 370 23.28 5.43 16.94
C ALA A 370 24.11 5.33 15.65
N GLN A 371 25.07 6.25 15.45
CA GLN A 371 25.99 6.19 14.30
C GLN A 371 26.84 4.93 14.27
N ARG A 372 27.35 4.50 15.43
CA ARG A 372 28.18 3.29 15.51
C ARG A 372 27.40 1.99 15.35
N ARG A 373 26.10 2.05 15.43
CA ARG A 373 25.20 0.89 15.40
C ARG A 373 24.34 0.84 14.14
N GLN A 374 24.67 1.60 13.12
CA GLN A 374 24.03 1.44 11.81
C GLN A 374 24.28 0.01 11.31
N ILE A 375 23.21 -0.63 10.89
CA ILE A 375 23.27 -1.96 10.28
C ILE A 375 23.48 -1.71 8.79
N ASP A 376 24.72 -1.94 8.32
CA ASP A 376 25.06 -1.86 6.90
C ASP A 376 24.59 -3.13 6.16
#